data_034ed96f1894ac8d1cd71ef81d0133c4
#
_entry.id   034ed96f1894ac8d1cd71ef81d0133c4
#
_cell.length_a   1.000
_cell.length_b   1.000
_cell.length_c   1.000
_cell.angle_alpha   90.00
_cell.angle_beta   90.00
_cell.angle_gamma   90.00
#
_symmetry.space_group_name_H-M   'P 1'
#
loop_
_entity.id
_entity.type
_entity.pdbx_description
1 polymer ?
#
loop_
_entity_poly.entity_id
_entity_poly.type
_entity_poly.pdbx_seq_one_letter_code
_entity_poly.pdbx_strand_id
1 'polypeptide(L)'
;MIAAVTSARSVAILIALTMVVLFLGIFAFSLVESRRRGRAPEASVAPPAPEAAPPKVRGTVTRRDFFRGGLLASLAVFGAEFGGATLAFLWPNLKGQFGSKIVAGSLTDIKAYIESQDQPYYYGAGRFYIVPYNGTGTNTIYKGLVEDGLMALYQKCVHLGCRVPFCQQSQWFECPCHGSKYNRAGEYELGPAPTGLKRFPLSVEGSNVVVDTSLLINGPPRGTDTIHEPPQGPFCVGGAVGG
;
A
#
# COMPACT_ATOMS: atom_id res chain seq x y z
N MET A 1 14.87 8.88 -1.63
CA MET A 1 14.58 7.43 -1.45
C MET A 1 15.62 6.65 -0.64
N ILE A 2 16.91 6.98 -0.71
CA ILE A 2 18.01 6.28 0.01
C ILE A 2 17.96 6.50 1.53
N ALA A 3 17.57 7.67 2.02
CA ALA A 3 17.53 8.00 3.45
C ALA A 3 16.44 7.22 4.23
N ALA A 4 15.31 6.90 3.61
CA ALA A 4 14.24 6.14 4.28
C ALA A 4 14.59 4.64 4.43
N VAL A 5 15.37 4.09 3.51
CA VAL A 5 15.82 2.69 3.56
C VAL A 5 16.90 2.50 4.63
N THR A 6 17.76 3.51 4.83
CA THR A 6 18.78 3.49 5.90
C THR A 6 18.14 3.56 7.28
N SER A 7 17.06 4.33 7.46
CA SER A 7 16.37 4.42 8.76
C SER A 7 15.67 3.11 9.14
N ALA A 8 15.04 2.43 8.19
CA ALA A 8 14.38 1.15 8.44
C ALA A 8 15.38 0.03 8.80
N ARG A 9 16.54 -0.01 8.13
CA ARG A 9 17.63 -0.95 8.46
C ARG A 9 18.23 -0.66 9.83
N SER A 10 18.42 0.62 10.17
CA SER A 10 18.94 1.03 11.49
C SER A 10 17.99 0.65 12.61
N VAL A 11 16.68 0.82 12.42
CA VAL A 11 15.66 0.42 13.40
C VAL A 11 15.63 -1.11 13.57
N ALA A 12 15.69 -1.87 12.50
CA ALA A 12 15.74 -3.33 12.57
C ALA A 12 16.99 -3.85 13.30
N ILE A 13 18.16 -3.24 13.06
CA ILE A 13 19.41 -3.57 13.75
C ILE A 13 19.31 -3.23 15.25
N LEU A 14 18.75 -2.07 15.60
CA LEU A 14 18.55 -1.67 16.99
C LEU A 14 17.62 -2.64 17.73
N ILE A 15 16.51 -3.06 17.11
CA ILE A 15 15.59 -4.04 17.68
C ILE A 15 16.31 -5.38 17.89
N ALA A 16 17.06 -5.87 16.90
CA ALA A 16 17.82 -7.10 17.03
C ALA A 16 18.85 -7.03 18.16
N LEU A 17 19.60 -5.94 18.27
CA LEU A 17 20.58 -5.73 19.33
C LEU A 17 19.93 -5.66 20.72
N THR A 18 18.81 -4.97 20.88
CA THR A 18 18.08 -4.90 22.16
C THR A 18 17.56 -6.27 22.58
N MET A 19 17.10 -7.10 21.64
CA MET A 19 16.64 -8.45 21.91
C MET A 19 17.80 -9.36 22.36
N VAL A 20 18.95 -9.27 21.71
CA VAL A 20 20.16 -10.02 22.12
C VAL A 20 20.60 -9.61 23.51
N VAL A 21 20.62 -8.31 23.82
CA VAL A 21 21.02 -7.80 25.17
C VAL A 21 20.04 -8.28 26.24
N LEU A 22 18.72 -8.24 25.98
CA LEU A 22 17.72 -8.75 26.91
C LEU A 22 17.87 -10.26 27.12
N PHE A 23 18.09 -11.03 26.08
CA PHE A 23 18.30 -12.47 26.18
C PHE A 23 19.55 -12.82 27.00
N LEU A 24 20.68 -12.15 26.70
CA LEU A 24 21.91 -12.30 27.46
C LEU A 24 21.75 -11.88 28.93
N GLY A 25 21.01 -10.80 29.20
CA GLY A 25 20.70 -10.34 30.55
C GLY A 25 19.88 -11.36 31.36
N ILE A 26 18.82 -11.90 30.76
CA ILE A 26 18.00 -12.95 31.39
C ILE A 26 18.80 -14.22 31.64
N PHE A 27 19.64 -14.62 30.66
CA PHE A 27 20.50 -15.78 30.78
C PHE A 27 21.56 -15.61 31.88
N ALA A 28 22.23 -14.46 31.93
CA ALA A 28 23.19 -14.12 32.96
C ALA A 28 22.57 -14.08 34.35
N PHE A 29 21.36 -13.46 34.48
CA PHE A 29 20.61 -13.45 35.71
C PHE A 29 20.24 -14.86 36.19
N SER A 30 19.79 -15.72 35.29
CA SER A 30 19.49 -17.12 35.58
C SER A 30 20.71 -17.91 36.05
N LEU A 31 21.88 -17.67 35.47
CA LEU A 31 23.15 -18.31 35.90
C LEU A 31 23.61 -17.82 37.28
N VAL A 32 23.49 -16.52 37.56
CA VAL A 32 23.83 -15.94 38.87
C VAL A 32 22.90 -16.48 39.95
N GLU A 33 21.63 -16.55 39.68
CA GLU A 33 20.63 -17.08 40.60
C GLU A 33 20.84 -18.58 40.88
N SER A 34 21.21 -19.38 39.87
CA SER A 34 21.54 -20.79 40.02
C SER A 34 22.79 -20.99 40.85
N ARG A 35 23.82 -20.14 40.74
CA ARG A 35 25.04 -20.18 41.54
C ARG A 35 24.80 -19.75 43.03
N ARG A 36 23.90 -18.81 43.26
CA ARG A 36 23.51 -18.40 44.63
C ARG A 36 22.78 -19.50 45.36
N ARG A 37 22.00 -20.35 44.70
CA ARG A 37 21.28 -21.48 45.27
C ARG A 37 22.16 -22.69 45.60
N GLY A 38 23.33 -22.81 44.94
CA GLY A 38 24.27 -23.90 45.18
C GLY A 38 25.18 -23.74 46.38
N ARG A 39 25.10 -22.61 47.10
CA ARG A 39 25.93 -22.32 48.29
C ARG A 39 25.07 -22.35 49.55
N ALA A 40 24.60 -23.52 49.93
CA ALA A 40 24.04 -23.74 51.28
C ALA A 40 25.21 -23.86 52.26
N PRO A 41 25.22 -23.15 53.39
CA PRO A 41 26.22 -23.35 54.44
C PRO A 41 25.98 -24.70 55.12
N GLU A 42 27.07 -25.47 55.24
CA GLU A 42 27.12 -26.70 56.02
C GLU A 42 26.73 -26.37 57.47
N ALA A 43 25.61 -26.90 57.92
CA ALA A 43 25.06 -26.63 59.25
C ALA A 43 25.72 -27.52 60.27
N SER A 44 26.43 -26.92 61.24
CA SER A 44 26.88 -27.49 62.45
C SER A 44 25.73 -28.11 63.28
N VAL A 45 25.90 -29.34 63.72
CA VAL A 45 24.90 -30.08 64.50
C VAL A 45 24.80 -29.48 65.92
N ALA A 46 23.63 -29.00 66.31
CA ALA A 46 23.24 -28.64 67.66
C ALA A 46 22.00 -29.45 68.08
N PRO A 47 21.77 -29.74 69.37
CA PRO A 47 20.79 -30.73 69.86
C PRO A 47 19.35 -30.19 69.79
N PRO A 48 18.34 -31.08 69.87
CA PRO A 48 16.96 -30.81 69.46
C PRO A 48 16.22 -29.88 70.43
N ALA A 49 15.63 -28.83 69.88
CA ALA A 49 14.62 -27.98 70.53
C ALA A 49 13.25 -28.20 69.88
N PRO A 50 12.14 -27.84 70.52
CA PRO A 50 10.78 -28.31 70.19
C PRO A 50 10.32 -27.89 68.79
N GLU A 51 9.59 -28.82 68.17
CA GLU A 51 9.06 -28.83 66.80
C GLU A 51 8.34 -27.53 66.40
N ALA A 52 9.07 -26.67 65.75
CA ALA A 52 8.51 -25.50 65.05
C ALA A 52 8.03 -25.93 63.67
N ALA A 53 6.87 -25.44 63.27
CA ALA A 53 6.24 -25.71 61.98
C ALA A 53 7.27 -25.60 60.83
N PRO A 54 7.23 -26.51 59.86
CA PRO A 54 8.25 -26.55 58.80
C PRO A 54 8.27 -25.26 58.02
N PRO A 55 9.44 -24.65 57.78
CA PRO A 55 9.56 -23.45 56.96
C PRO A 55 8.99 -23.76 55.59
N LYS A 56 8.12 -22.91 55.05
CA LYS A 56 7.68 -22.98 53.66
C LYS A 56 8.92 -22.86 52.78
N VAL A 57 9.45 -24.00 52.33
CA VAL A 57 10.52 -24.05 51.35
C VAL A 57 10.00 -23.36 50.09
N ARG A 58 10.52 -22.18 49.79
CA ARG A 58 10.28 -21.54 48.49
C ARG A 58 10.63 -22.55 47.42
N GLY A 59 9.63 -22.94 46.63
CA GLY A 59 9.69 -24.08 45.71
C GLY A 59 10.97 -24.11 44.90
N THR A 60 11.70 -25.20 45.03
CA THR A 60 12.80 -25.54 44.15
C THR A 60 12.24 -25.71 42.74
N VAL A 61 12.71 -24.91 41.78
CA VAL A 61 12.31 -25.05 40.39
C VAL A 61 12.72 -26.44 39.91
N THR A 62 11.75 -27.29 39.60
CA THR A 62 12.04 -28.63 39.08
C THR A 62 12.57 -28.52 37.65
N ARG A 63 13.34 -29.53 37.20
CA ARG A 63 13.78 -29.57 35.79
C ARG A 63 12.62 -29.44 34.81
N ARG A 64 11.46 -30.02 35.18
CA ARG A 64 10.23 -29.96 34.38
C ARG A 64 9.70 -28.54 34.28
N ASP A 65 9.68 -27.80 35.40
CA ASP A 65 9.17 -26.43 35.43
C ASP A 65 10.11 -25.48 34.68
N PHE A 66 11.42 -25.71 34.75
CA PHE A 66 12.42 -24.98 33.96
C PHE A 66 12.19 -25.17 32.46
N PHE A 67 12.03 -26.41 31.99
CA PHE A 67 11.80 -26.67 30.57
C PHE A 67 10.44 -26.17 30.08
N ARG A 68 9.38 -26.31 30.91
CA ARG A 68 8.07 -25.72 30.57
C ARG A 68 8.12 -24.21 30.50
N GLY A 69 8.74 -23.56 31.46
CA GLY A 69 8.91 -22.11 31.47
C GLY A 69 9.72 -21.61 30.30
N GLY A 70 10.85 -22.27 29.99
CA GLY A 70 11.69 -21.96 28.84
C GLY A 70 10.95 -22.11 27.50
N LEU A 71 10.21 -23.21 27.33
CA LEU A 71 9.41 -23.45 26.12
C LEU A 71 8.31 -22.39 25.96
N LEU A 72 7.55 -22.10 27.01
CA LEU A 72 6.49 -21.11 26.96
C LEU A 72 7.04 -19.70 26.68
N ALA A 73 8.15 -19.34 27.31
CA ALA A 73 8.82 -18.06 27.05
C ALA A 73 9.31 -17.95 25.61
N SER A 74 9.93 -19.02 25.08
CA SER A 74 10.39 -19.05 23.67
C SER A 74 9.23 -18.94 22.70
N LEU A 75 8.13 -19.65 22.93
CA LEU A 75 6.91 -19.54 22.11
C LEU A 75 6.27 -18.16 22.19
N ALA A 76 6.27 -17.53 23.34
CA ALA A 76 5.74 -16.17 23.51
C ALA A 76 6.58 -15.13 22.73
N VAL A 77 7.93 -15.23 22.83
CA VAL A 77 8.84 -14.35 22.09
C VAL A 77 8.69 -14.59 20.58
N PHE A 78 8.72 -15.83 20.14
CA PHE A 78 8.51 -16.15 18.71
C PHE A 78 7.15 -15.65 18.21
N GLY A 79 6.08 -15.86 18.97
CA GLY A 79 4.74 -15.36 18.60
C GLY A 79 4.67 -13.85 18.52
N ALA A 80 5.34 -13.13 19.42
CA ALA A 80 5.40 -11.68 19.40
C ALA A 80 6.21 -11.15 18.20
N GLU A 81 7.37 -11.74 17.92
CA GLU A 81 8.20 -11.33 16.79
C GLU A 81 7.56 -11.66 15.44
N PHE A 82 7.11 -12.90 15.27
CA PHE A 82 6.46 -13.35 14.05
C PHE A 82 5.13 -12.62 13.83
N GLY A 83 4.30 -12.49 14.87
CA GLY A 83 3.04 -11.75 14.82
C GLY A 83 3.25 -10.27 14.55
N GLY A 84 4.20 -9.65 15.21
CA GLY A 84 4.57 -8.24 14.99
C GLY A 84 5.10 -8.00 13.57
N ALA A 85 5.99 -8.84 13.09
CA ALA A 85 6.52 -8.76 11.72
C ALA A 85 5.41 -8.97 10.67
N THR A 86 4.52 -9.92 10.89
CA THR A 86 3.37 -10.19 10.02
C THR A 86 2.42 -9.00 9.98
N LEU A 87 2.07 -8.43 11.13
CA LEU A 87 1.23 -7.24 11.19
C LEU A 87 1.89 -6.03 10.51
N ALA A 88 3.18 -5.81 10.71
CA ALA A 88 3.92 -4.75 10.05
C ALA A 88 3.99 -4.95 8.52
N PHE A 89 4.13 -6.18 8.05
CA PHE A 89 4.13 -6.53 6.63
C PHE A 89 2.74 -6.35 5.98
N LEU A 90 1.70 -6.74 6.70
CA LEU A 90 0.30 -6.63 6.23
C LEU A 90 -0.25 -5.20 6.36
N TRP A 91 0.43 -4.30 7.11
CA TRP A 91 -0.03 -2.93 7.27
C TRP A 91 0.20 -2.13 5.99
N PRO A 92 -0.85 -1.69 5.29
CA PRO A 92 -0.69 -1.04 4.00
C PRO A 92 -0.01 0.33 4.16
N ASN A 93 1.12 0.51 3.47
CA ASN A 93 1.74 1.83 3.33
C ASN A 93 1.15 2.52 2.10
N LEU A 94 0.11 3.33 2.30
CA LEU A 94 -0.61 4.00 1.22
C LEU A 94 0.02 5.32 0.77
N LYS A 95 1.11 5.78 1.40
CA LYS A 95 1.74 7.04 1.03
C LYS A 95 2.32 6.98 -0.38
N GLY A 96 1.80 7.82 -1.28
CA GLY A 96 2.26 7.90 -2.67
C GLY A 96 1.93 6.67 -3.54
N GLN A 97 1.03 5.80 -3.08
CA GLN A 97 0.54 4.63 -3.82
C GLN A 97 -0.96 4.76 -4.13
N PHE A 98 -1.48 3.84 -4.93
CA PHE A 98 -2.91 3.77 -5.22
C PHE A 98 -3.75 3.74 -3.93
N GLY A 99 -4.76 4.61 -3.84
CA GLY A 99 -5.56 4.84 -2.63
C GLY A 99 -5.08 6.01 -1.77
N SER A 100 -4.16 6.85 -2.29
CA SER A 100 -3.70 8.09 -1.66
C SER A 100 -3.49 9.20 -2.68
N LYS A 101 -3.10 10.39 -2.21
CA LYS A 101 -2.60 11.44 -3.10
C LYS A 101 -1.24 11.06 -3.66
N ILE A 102 -1.09 11.14 -4.98
CA ILE A 102 0.11 10.77 -5.73
C ILE A 102 0.63 12.00 -6.47
N VAL A 103 1.89 12.34 -6.27
CA VAL A 103 2.59 13.32 -7.10
C VAL A 103 3.00 12.61 -8.39
N ALA A 104 2.33 12.96 -9.50
CA ALA A 104 2.55 12.32 -10.80
C ALA A 104 3.81 12.83 -11.53
N GLY A 105 4.18 14.07 -11.28
CA GLY A 105 5.34 14.73 -11.90
C GLY A 105 5.15 16.23 -12.05
N SER A 106 6.11 16.88 -12.68
CA SER A 106 6.02 18.31 -13.01
C SER A 106 4.95 18.56 -14.08
N LEU A 107 4.20 19.64 -13.92
CA LEU A 107 3.17 20.07 -14.89
C LEU A 107 3.76 20.28 -16.28
N THR A 108 4.91 20.94 -16.35
CA THR A 108 5.64 21.21 -17.62
C THR A 108 6.06 19.93 -18.30
N ASP A 109 6.63 18.98 -17.57
CA ASP A 109 7.12 17.73 -18.16
C ASP A 109 5.98 16.85 -18.66
N ILE A 110 4.86 16.81 -17.90
CA ILE A 110 3.67 16.05 -18.32
C ILE A 110 3.05 16.64 -19.56
N LYS A 111 2.89 17.97 -19.64
CA LYS A 111 2.39 18.63 -20.87
C LYS A 111 3.33 18.42 -22.05
N ALA A 112 4.63 18.61 -21.88
CA ALA A 112 5.63 18.37 -22.93
C ALA A 112 5.62 16.92 -23.41
N TYR A 113 5.45 15.94 -22.50
CA TYR A 113 5.31 14.54 -22.89
C TYR A 113 4.06 14.30 -23.74
N ILE A 114 2.89 14.82 -23.31
CA ILE A 114 1.62 14.67 -24.03
C ILE A 114 1.73 15.28 -25.44
N GLU A 115 2.31 16.47 -25.55
CA GLU A 115 2.49 17.17 -26.82
C GLU A 115 3.47 16.46 -27.75
N SER A 116 4.60 15.98 -27.22
CA SER A 116 5.65 15.34 -28.04
C SER A 116 5.30 13.93 -28.48
N GLN A 117 4.53 13.19 -27.68
CA GLN A 117 4.18 11.81 -27.96
C GLN A 117 2.77 11.65 -28.56
N ASP A 118 1.98 12.72 -28.59
CA ASP A 118 0.56 12.71 -28.97
C ASP A 118 -0.23 11.57 -28.30
N GLN A 119 0.02 11.38 -27.01
CA GLN A 119 -0.65 10.35 -26.20
C GLN A 119 -0.77 10.77 -24.73
N PRO A 120 -1.75 10.21 -24.00
CA PRO A 120 -1.89 10.45 -22.57
C PRO A 120 -0.66 10.06 -21.76
N TYR A 121 -0.36 10.82 -20.71
CA TYR A 121 0.68 10.43 -19.76
C TYR A 121 0.17 9.32 -18.86
N TYR A 122 0.75 8.13 -18.97
CA TYR A 122 0.36 6.97 -18.17
C TYR A 122 1.19 6.83 -16.89
N TYR A 123 0.54 6.88 -15.75
CA TYR A 123 1.17 6.65 -14.44
C TYR A 123 0.79 5.27 -13.90
N GLY A 124 1.66 4.28 -14.09
CA GLY A 124 1.40 2.87 -13.82
C GLY A 124 1.13 2.54 -12.35
N ALA A 125 1.90 3.13 -11.41
CA ALA A 125 1.73 2.88 -9.98
C ALA A 125 0.38 3.39 -9.43
N GLY A 126 -0.13 4.50 -9.99
CA GLY A 126 -1.44 5.07 -9.67
C GLY A 126 -2.58 4.53 -10.54
N ARG A 127 -2.28 3.71 -11.54
CA ARG A 127 -3.27 3.11 -12.45
C ARG A 127 -4.15 4.13 -13.15
N PHE A 128 -3.59 5.27 -13.57
CA PHE A 128 -4.33 6.34 -14.25
C PHE A 128 -3.58 6.89 -15.44
N TYR A 129 -4.34 7.55 -16.29
CA TYR A 129 -3.85 8.37 -17.38
C TYR A 129 -4.11 9.83 -17.07
N ILE A 130 -3.17 10.72 -17.37
CA ILE A 130 -3.40 12.16 -17.42
C ILE A 130 -3.59 12.51 -18.88
N VAL A 131 -4.76 13.07 -19.19
CA VAL A 131 -5.17 13.48 -20.53
C VAL A 131 -5.30 14.98 -20.63
N PRO A 132 -5.04 15.59 -21.80
CA PRO A 132 -5.44 16.97 -22.05
C PRO A 132 -6.96 17.03 -22.14
N TYR A 133 -7.52 18.09 -21.59
CA TYR A 133 -8.94 18.39 -21.69
C TYR A 133 -9.15 19.85 -22.09
N ASN A 134 -9.69 20.03 -23.29
CA ASN A 134 -9.99 21.34 -23.89
C ASN A 134 -11.50 21.57 -24.08
N GLY A 135 -12.32 20.74 -23.44
CA GLY A 135 -13.78 20.84 -23.57
C GLY A 135 -14.26 22.26 -23.34
N THR A 136 -14.87 22.83 -24.37
CA THR A 136 -15.42 24.17 -24.35
C THR A 136 -16.79 24.13 -23.69
N GLY A 137 -16.85 24.71 -22.55
CA GLY A 137 -18.14 24.91 -21.87
C GLY A 137 -18.02 24.77 -20.37
N THR A 138 -18.84 25.50 -19.69
CA THR A 138 -19.08 25.47 -18.24
C THR A 138 -19.62 24.09 -17.83
N ASN A 139 -18.89 23.04 -18.16
CA ASN A 139 -19.34 21.68 -17.95
C ASN A 139 -19.28 21.36 -16.45
N THR A 140 -20.40 21.53 -15.81
CA THR A 140 -20.61 21.22 -14.38
C THR A 140 -20.24 19.77 -14.06
N ILE A 141 -20.24 18.88 -15.06
CA ILE A 141 -19.90 17.46 -14.92
C ILE A 141 -18.45 17.26 -14.48
N TYR A 142 -17.50 18.10 -14.93
CA TYR A 142 -16.07 17.96 -14.62
C TYR A 142 -15.55 19.02 -13.65
N LYS A 143 -16.45 19.72 -12.95
CA LYS A 143 -16.05 20.70 -11.95
C LYS A 143 -15.19 20.03 -10.86
N GLY A 144 -13.97 20.55 -10.67
CA GLY A 144 -13.00 20.01 -9.69
C GLY A 144 -12.28 18.74 -10.14
N LEU A 145 -12.43 18.34 -11.42
CA LEU A 145 -11.76 17.19 -12.01
C LEU A 145 -10.77 17.60 -13.11
N VAL A 146 -10.81 18.86 -13.53
CA VAL A 146 -9.93 19.45 -14.53
C VAL A 146 -9.19 20.61 -13.91
N GLU A 147 -7.87 20.63 -14.04
CA GLU A 147 -7.03 21.75 -13.64
C GLU A 147 -5.89 21.92 -14.66
N ASP A 148 -5.59 23.15 -15.01
CA ASP A 148 -4.58 23.48 -16.04
C ASP A 148 -4.77 22.77 -17.39
N GLY A 149 -6.01 22.45 -17.77
CA GLY A 149 -6.33 21.73 -19.00
C GLY A 149 -5.97 20.23 -18.96
N LEU A 150 -5.79 19.66 -17.77
CA LEU A 150 -5.50 18.25 -17.56
C LEU A 150 -6.62 17.57 -16.75
N MET A 151 -6.83 16.29 -17.01
CA MET A 151 -7.78 15.41 -16.31
C MET A 151 -7.15 14.06 -16.04
N ALA A 152 -7.46 13.42 -14.90
CA ALA A 152 -6.99 12.11 -14.54
C ALA A 152 -8.07 11.04 -14.72
N LEU A 153 -7.82 10.07 -15.62
CA LEU A 153 -8.72 8.97 -15.94
C LEU A 153 -8.24 7.67 -15.33
N TYR A 154 -9.14 6.92 -14.70
CA TYR A 154 -8.81 5.58 -14.20
C TYR A 154 -8.70 4.57 -15.35
N GLN A 155 -7.63 3.78 -15.37
CA GLN A 155 -7.34 2.84 -16.46
C GLN A 155 -8.32 1.67 -16.61
N LYS A 156 -9.27 1.48 -15.68
CA LYS A 156 -10.18 0.33 -15.68
C LYS A 156 -11.48 0.61 -16.41
N CYS A 157 -11.82 -0.32 -17.30
CA CYS A 157 -13.12 -0.35 -17.96
C CYS A 157 -14.26 -0.50 -16.95
N VAL A 158 -15.27 0.36 -17.07
CA VAL A 158 -16.44 0.34 -16.19
C VAL A 158 -17.41 -0.81 -16.48
N HIS A 159 -17.18 -1.58 -17.57
CA HIS A 159 -17.95 -2.80 -17.84
C HIS A 159 -17.61 -3.91 -16.84
N LEU A 160 -16.40 -4.49 -16.91
CA LEU A 160 -15.96 -5.61 -16.06
C LEU A 160 -14.52 -5.43 -15.52
N GLY A 161 -13.96 -4.22 -15.55
CA GLY A 161 -12.70 -3.91 -14.88
C GLY A 161 -11.42 -4.22 -15.64
N CYS A 162 -11.50 -4.54 -16.94
CA CYS A 162 -10.30 -4.73 -17.77
C CYS A 162 -9.49 -3.44 -17.87
N ARG A 163 -8.17 -3.56 -18.03
CA ARG A 163 -7.34 -2.40 -18.37
C ARG A 163 -7.71 -1.90 -19.76
N VAL A 164 -7.89 -0.59 -19.89
CA VAL A 164 -8.19 0.09 -21.15
C VAL A 164 -6.94 0.80 -21.64
N PRO A 165 -6.23 0.28 -22.64
CA PRO A 165 -5.11 0.99 -23.26
C PRO A 165 -5.60 2.15 -24.13
N PHE A 166 -4.72 3.12 -24.32
CA PHE A 166 -4.89 4.16 -25.32
C PHE A 166 -4.45 3.61 -26.69
N CYS A 167 -5.25 3.84 -27.71
CA CYS A 167 -4.94 3.52 -29.10
C CYS A 167 -4.42 4.76 -29.81
N GLN A 168 -3.15 4.73 -30.21
CA GLN A 168 -2.52 5.87 -30.85
C GLN A 168 -3.05 6.16 -32.27
N GLN A 169 -3.61 5.14 -32.93
CA GLN A 169 -4.18 5.29 -34.27
C GLN A 169 -5.54 6.00 -34.22
N SER A 170 -6.45 5.52 -33.37
CA SER A 170 -7.77 6.14 -33.23
C SER A 170 -7.77 7.36 -32.31
N GLN A 171 -6.73 7.54 -31.50
CA GLN A 171 -6.64 8.54 -30.42
C GLN A 171 -7.71 8.35 -29.34
N TRP A 172 -8.25 7.14 -29.21
CA TRP A 172 -9.26 6.76 -28.22
C TRP A 172 -8.74 5.71 -27.25
N PHE A 173 -9.45 5.53 -26.16
CA PHE A 173 -9.24 4.44 -25.22
C PHE A 173 -10.08 3.24 -25.64
N GLU A 174 -9.45 2.07 -25.80
CA GLU A 174 -10.12 0.89 -26.33
C GLU A 174 -9.96 -0.31 -25.40
N CYS A 175 -11.07 -0.85 -24.91
CA CYS A 175 -11.08 -2.02 -24.02
C CYS A 175 -10.94 -3.31 -24.85
N PRO A 176 -9.87 -4.10 -24.67
CA PRO A 176 -9.67 -5.31 -25.48
C PRO A 176 -10.59 -6.48 -25.12
N CYS A 177 -11.28 -6.40 -23.95
CA CYS A 177 -12.09 -7.53 -23.50
C CYS A 177 -13.41 -7.67 -24.27
N HIS A 178 -14.16 -6.57 -24.42
CA HIS A 178 -15.49 -6.59 -25.07
C HIS A 178 -15.70 -5.36 -25.97
N GLY A 179 -14.64 -4.69 -26.35
CA GLY A 179 -14.68 -3.63 -27.37
C GLY A 179 -15.30 -2.30 -26.93
N SER A 180 -15.48 -2.04 -25.61
CA SER A 180 -15.90 -0.71 -25.19
C SER A 180 -14.86 0.33 -25.58
N LYS A 181 -15.30 1.45 -26.14
CA LYS A 181 -14.46 2.54 -26.61
C LYS A 181 -14.85 3.84 -25.94
N TYR A 182 -13.85 4.66 -25.68
CA TYR A 182 -14.00 5.95 -25.03
C TYR A 182 -13.16 6.96 -25.78
N ASN A 183 -13.66 8.18 -25.94
CA ASN A 183 -12.89 9.25 -26.57
C ASN A 183 -11.70 9.70 -25.71
N ARG A 184 -10.94 10.69 -26.14
CA ARG A 184 -9.75 11.22 -25.45
C ARG A 184 -10.04 11.69 -24.03
N ALA A 185 -11.22 12.21 -23.75
CA ALA A 185 -11.67 12.62 -22.43
C ALA A 185 -12.22 11.44 -21.58
N GLY A 186 -12.16 10.22 -22.09
CA GLY A 186 -12.68 9.03 -21.41
C GLY A 186 -14.22 8.98 -21.35
N GLU A 187 -14.91 9.69 -22.24
CA GLU A 187 -16.35 9.63 -22.40
C GLU A 187 -16.73 8.40 -23.23
N TYR A 188 -17.90 7.84 -22.94
CA TYR A 188 -18.36 6.60 -23.60
C TYR A 188 -18.76 6.87 -25.03
N GLU A 189 -18.28 6.04 -25.94
CA GLU A 189 -18.61 6.10 -27.36
C GLU A 189 -19.27 4.81 -27.87
N LEU A 190 -18.64 3.66 -27.62
CA LEU A 190 -19.11 2.38 -28.16
C LEU A 190 -18.96 1.23 -27.17
N GLY A 191 -19.74 0.17 -27.36
CA GLY A 191 -19.59 -1.10 -26.65
C GLY A 191 -20.47 -1.26 -25.41
N PRO A 192 -20.23 -2.29 -24.58
CA PRO A 192 -21.13 -2.65 -23.47
C PRO A 192 -20.95 -1.83 -22.19
N ALA A 193 -19.96 -0.95 -22.07
CA ALA A 193 -19.75 -0.15 -20.87
C ALA A 193 -20.95 0.76 -20.56
N PRO A 194 -21.39 0.85 -19.30
CA PRO A 194 -22.59 1.64 -18.95
C PRO A 194 -22.33 3.15 -18.91
N THR A 195 -21.10 3.58 -18.71
CA THR A 195 -20.71 5.00 -18.57
C THR A 195 -19.32 5.23 -19.17
N GLY A 196 -18.87 6.47 -19.21
CA GLY A 196 -17.46 6.81 -19.44
C GLY A 196 -16.52 6.28 -18.35
N LEU A 197 -15.22 6.40 -18.57
CA LEU A 197 -14.19 5.98 -17.61
C LEU A 197 -14.33 6.78 -16.31
N LYS A 198 -14.07 6.09 -15.19
CA LYS A 198 -13.99 6.74 -13.87
C LYS A 198 -12.80 7.69 -13.82
N ARG A 199 -12.87 8.66 -12.93
CA ARG A 199 -11.90 9.75 -12.83
C ARG A 199 -11.40 9.92 -11.41
N PHE A 200 -10.24 10.55 -11.28
CA PHE A 200 -9.69 10.99 -10.02
C PHE A 200 -9.63 12.52 -9.97
N PRO A 201 -9.85 13.14 -8.80
CA PRO A 201 -9.53 14.54 -8.62
C PRO A 201 -8.06 14.79 -8.93
N LEU A 202 -7.81 15.86 -9.70
CA LEU A 202 -6.48 16.32 -10.05
C LEU A 202 -6.31 17.73 -9.54
N SER A 203 -5.16 18.04 -8.96
CA SER A 203 -4.77 19.38 -8.53
C SER A 203 -3.33 19.68 -8.92
N VAL A 204 -3.01 20.97 -9.04
CA VAL A 204 -1.64 21.42 -9.25
C VAL A 204 -1.15 22.06 -7.95
N GLU A 205 -0.19 21.42 -7.30
CA GLU A 205 0.43 21.91 -6.06
C GLU A 205 1.85 22.42 -6.37
N GLY A 206 1.99 23.75 -6.40
CA GLY A 206 3.22 24.39 -6.88
C GLY A 206 3.44 24.15 -8.36
N SER A 207 4.48 23.41 -8.74
CA SER A 207 4.76 22.99 -10.12
C SER A 207 4.40 21.54 -10.42
N ASN A 208 3.83 20.83 -9.45
CA ASN A 208 3.58 19.39 -9.58
C ASN A 208 2.09 19.08 -9.75
N VAL A 209 1.82 18.10 -10.60
CA VAL A 209 0.48 17.51 -10.76
C VAL A 209 0.28 16.46 -9.68
N VAL A 210 -0.77 16.61 -8.90
CA VAL A 210 -1.17 15.71 -7.81
C VAL A 210 -2.51 15.09 -8.15
N VAL A 211 -2.59 13.76 -8.08
CA VAL A 211 -3.81 13.00 -8.34
C VAL A 211 -4.26 12.29 -7.06
N ASP A 212 -5.49 12.54 -6.64
CA ASP A 212 -6.05 11.88 -5.45
C ASP A 212 -6.75 10.57 -5.83
N THR A 213 -6.01 9.47 -5.73
CA THR A 213 -6.52 8.13 -6.06
C THR A 213 -7.35 7.49 -4.94
N SER A 214 -7.53 8.18 -3.79
CA SER A 214 -8.43 7.74 -2.73
C SER A 214 -9.90 8.00 -3.07
N LEU A 215 -10.16 8.97 -3.95
CA LEU A 215 -11.50 9.38 -4.39
C LEU A 215 -11.74 8.94 -5.83
N LEU A 216 -12.56 7.92 -6.03
CA LEU A 216 -12.90 7.43 -7.36
C LEU A 216 -14.28 7.99 -7.78
N ILE A 217 -14.27 8.91 -8.73
CA ILE A 217 -15.47 9.58 -9.26
C ILE A 217 -16.02 8.78 -10.45
N ASN A 218 -17.32 8.59 -10.50
CA ASN A 218 -17.95 7.89 -11.62
C ASN A 218 -17.78 8.67 -12.93
N GLY A 219 -17.64 7.92 -14.02
CA GLY A 219 -17.60 8.50 -15.36
C GLY A 219 -18.93 9.10 -15.77
N PRO A 220 -18.95 9.97 -16.77
CA PRO A 220 -20.18 10.59 -17.26
C PRO A 220 -21.11 9.53 -17.88
N PRO A 221 -22.44 9.80 -17.90
CA PRO A 221 -23.40 8.91 -18.54
C PRO A 221 -23.13 8.77 -20.04
N ARG A 222 -23.69 7.73 -20.65
CA ARG A 222 -23.70 7.60 -22.12
C ARG A 222 -24.35 8.81 -22.78
N GLY A 223 -23.84 9.18 -23.97
CA GLY A 223 -24.30 10.34 -24.71
C GLY A 223 -23.66 11.67 -24.24
N THR A 224 -22.73 11.59 -23.26
CA THR A 224 -21.88 12.74 -22.97
C THR A 224 -20.74 12.77 -23.97
N ASP A 225 -20.65 13.84 -24.76
CA ASP A 225 -19.55 14.14 -25.65
C ASP A 225 -19.24 15.64 -25.53
N THR A 226 -18.21 15.97 -24.77
CA THR A 226 -17.86 17.36 -24.45
C THR A 226 -16.72 17.89 -25.31
N ILE A 227 -15.99 16.99 -25.95
CA ILE A 227 -14.84 17.35 -26.79
C ILE A 227 -15.14 17.29 -28.28
N HIS A 228 -16.19 16.55 -28.70
CA HIS A 228 -16.63 16.39 -30.09
C HIS A 228 -15.51 15.93 -31.03
N GLU A 229 -14.63 15.03 -30.53
CA GLU A 229 -13.49 14.52 -31.30
C GLU A 229 -13.79 13.10 -31.81
N PRO A 230 -14.03 12.93 -33.12
CA PRO A 230 -14.17 11.61 -33.72
C PRO A 230 -12.83 10.84 -33.69
N PRO A 231 -12.86 9.50 -33.86
CA PRO A 231 -11.61 8.73 -33.96
C PRO A 231 -10.78 9.20 -35.15
N GLN A 232 -9.47 9.41 -34.92
CA GLN A 232 -8.57 9.96 -35.95
C GLN A 232 -8.09 8.91 -36.96
N GLY A 233 -8.32 7.62 -36.66
CA GLY A 233 -7.89 6.52 -37.51
C GLY A 233 -8.53 5.19 -37.12
N PRO A 234 -8.02 4.07 -37.63
CA PRO A 234 -8.59 2.76 -37.38
C PRO A 234 -8.46 2.37 -35.91
N PHE A 235 -9.42 1.61 -35.43
CA PHE A 235 -9.40 1.08 -34.06
C PHE A 235 -8.32 0.02 -33.91
N CYS A 236 -7.61 0.06 -32.76
CA CYS A 236 -6.64 -0.96 -32.39
C CYS A 236 -7.31 -2.28 -31.95
N VAL A 237 -8.48 -2.17 -31.31
CA VAL A 237 -9.28 -3.32 -30.93
C VAL A 237 -10.38 -3.50 -31.96
N GLY A 238 -10.39 -4.66 -32.64
CA GLY A 238 -11.41 -5.01 -33.62
C GLY A 238 -12.79 -4.76 -33.05
N GLY A 239 -13.66 -4.10 -33.81
CA GLY A 239 -14.96 -3.68 -33.34
C GLY A 239 -15.78 -4.85 -32.83
N ALA A 240 -16.32 -4.76 -31.62
CA ALA A 240 -17.60 -5.33 -31.34
C ALA A 240 -18.58 -4.57 -32.24
N VAL A 241 -18.88 -5.16 -33.39
CA VAL A 241 -19.97 -4.69 -34.26
C VAL A 241 -21.21 -4.78 -33.39
N GLY A 242 -21.93 -3.69 -33.30
CA GLY A 242 -23.08 -3.58 -32.43
C GLY A 242 -24.04 -4.75 -32.51
N GLY A 243 -24.46 -5.22 -31.36
CA GLY A 243 -25.72 -5.89 -31.18
C GLY A 243 -26.74 -4.88 -30.71
#